data_ced9d88637c9f9bbc8fea1cf9df2c121
#
_entry.id   ced9d88637c9f9bbc8fea1cf9df2c121
#
_cell.length_a   1.000
_cell.length_b   1.000
_cell.length_c   1.000
_cell.angle_alpha   90.00
_cell.angle_beta   90.00
_cell.angle_gamma   90.00
#
_symmetry.space_group_name_H-M   'P 1'
#
loop_
_entity.id
_entity.type
_entity.pdbx_description
1 polymer ?
#
loop_
_entity_poly.entity_id
_entity_poly.type
_entity_poly.pdbx_seq_one_letter_code
_entity_poly.pdbx_strand_id
1 'polypeptide(L)'
;MRLRIAILIDDFYPSSGGIGRSVETQLEELTALGHEVTLIAPDRHLQKPRIGRVIECPTLYVEGLPAHLSILHWSKRRARLISEVASFDVVHTQTERGALGLGARIARLQGIPHLHTFHANIAGTHQTVHGATFGTLGYQALILPGLRIARGGGRAPSARLPAATSETGGLAARTDWKSFATIAQLADAYTVPSPFMRDLIDEAAGRRLPGYVVPTGYNRRMKRAIDEAPRERADGAIRFLSVGRLAKEKRLDVMIKAFRRAALPHAELVIVGDGDQRDRLKTLAMGCDSIDFRWHLSSTTALAYEFRNADALVLSSYRFDSQALVIAEAVSAGLPVMYCDDRLTVGVSPRTALLTGPDVASMAQGFRTLADGPLRASMAAASAELMPDLAPARTAERYVEAYTDLIERKATRG
;
A
#
# COMPACT_ATOMS: atom_id res chain seq x y z
N MET A 1 -1.07 -21.55 -18.08
CA MET A 1 -2.54 -21.73 -17.98
C MET A 1 -3.22 -20.36 -17.96
N ARG A 2 -4.32 -20.15 -18.71
CA ARG A 2 -5.11 -18.91 -18.62
C ARG A 2 -6.09 -19.03 -17.46
N LEU A 3 -6.03 -18.11 -16.52
CA LEU A 3 -6.92 -18.06 -15.34
C LEU A 3 -8.02 -17.02 -15.53
N ARG A 4 -9.20 -17.29 -14.97
CA ARG A 4 -10.32 -16.35 -14.81
C ARG A 4 -10.31 -15.88 -13.34
N ILE A 5 -9.95 -14.62 -13.13
CA ILE A 5 -9.65 -14.05 -11.81
C ILE A 5 -10.73 -13.03 -11.46
N ALA A 6 -11.41 -13.21 -10.31
CA ALA A 6 -12.29 -12.19 -9.75
C ALA A 6 -11.52 -11.35 -8.72
N ILE A 7 -11.35 -10.05 -8.97
CA ILE A 7 -10.77 -9.08 -8.02
C ILE A 7 -11.91 -8.26 -7.41
N LEU A 8 -12.02 -8.24 -6.07
CA LEU A 8 -13.06 -7.51 -5.35
C LEU A 8 -12.46 -6.40 -4.49
N ILE A 9 -13.03 -5.20 -4.57
CA ILE A 9 -12.60 -4.03 -3.80
C ILE A 9 -13.81 -3.22 -3.31
N ASP A 10 -13.78 -2.73 -2.06
CA ASP A 10 -14.82 -1.85 -1.51
C ASP A 10 -14.65 -0.38 -1.89
N ASP A 11 -13.41 0.02 -2.22
CA ASP A 11 -13.12 1.41 -2.55
C ASP A 11 -13.55 1.76 -3.97
N PHE A 12 -13.91 3.03 -4.19
CA PHE A 12 -14.22 3.50 -5.54
C PHE A 12 -12.98 3.43 -6.42
N TYR A 13 -13.12 2.83 -7.58
CA TYR A 13 -12.02 2.71 -8.54
C TYR A 13 -12.03 3.90 -9.52
N PRO A 14 -10.89 4.46 -9.88
CA PRO A 14 -9.59 4.36 -9.23
C PRO A 14 -9.56 5.29 -8.01
N SER A 15 -9.80 4.77 -6.83
CA SER A 15 -9.74 5.60 -5.63
C SER A 15 -8.32 6.12 -5.41
N SER A 16 -8.21 7.27 -4.81
CA SER A 16 -6.93 7.81 -4.39
C SER A 16 -6.28 6.90 -3.35
N GLY A 17 -4.98 6.67 -3.50
CA GLY A 17 -4.19 5.95 -2.50
C GLY A 17 -3.55 4.66 -3.00
N GLY A 18 -2.81 4.02 -2.11
CA GLY A 18 -1.99 2.85 -2.43
C GLY A 18 -2.80 1.64 -2.88
N ILE A 19 -4.00 1.41 -2.31
CA ILE A 19 -4.85 0.26 -2.66
C ILE A 19 -5.31 0.37 -4.12
N GLY A 20 -5.84 1.52 -4.53
CA GLY A 20 -6.29 1.75 -5.90
C GLY A 20 -5.17 1.55 -6.91
N ARG A 21 -3.97 2.08 -6.64
CA ARG A 21 -2.78 1.91 -7.48
C ARG A 21 -2.33 0.44 -7.59
N SER A 22 -2.36 -0.29 -6.47
CA SER A 22 -2.02 -1.72 -6.48
C SER A 22 -3.01 -2.54 -7.29
N VAL A 23 -4.31 -2.27 -7.17
CA VAL A 23 -5.35 -2.95 -7.95
C VAL A 23 -5.23 -2.60 -9.44
N GLU A 24 -4.96 -1.34 -9.78
CA GLU A 24 -4.72 -0.94 -11.17
C GLU A 24 -3.55 -1.71 -11.78
N THR A 25 -2.43 -1.80 -11.07
CA THR A 25 -1.27 -2.61 -11.49
C THR A 25 -1.64 -4.07 -11.68
N GLN A 26 -2.42 -4.66 -10.76
CA GLN A 26 -2.89 -6.04 -10.89
C GLN A 26 -3.75 -6.25 -12.14
N LEU A 27 -4.72 -5.35 -12.40
CA LEU A 27 -5.58 -5.42 -13.59
C LEU A 27 -4.77 -5.35 -14.88
N GLU A 28 -3.84 -4.39 -14.98
CA GLU A 28 -3.02 -4.18 -16.17
C GLU A 28 -2.08 -5.37 -16.41
N GLU A 29 -1.32 -5.78 -15.41
CA GLU A 29 -0.26 -6.77 -15.57
C GLU A 29 -0.78 -8.20 -15.69
N LEU A 30 -1.83 -8.59 -14.92
CA LEU A 30 -2.46 -9.91 -15.06
C LEU A 30 -3.12 -10.06 -16.44
N THR A 31 -3.73 -8.98 -16.95
CA THR A 31 -4.29 -9.00 -18.32
C THR A 31 -3.18 -9.09 -19.37
N ALA A 32 -2.05 -8.40 -19.19
CA ALA A 32 -0.89 -8.48 -20.08
C ALA A 32 -0.27 -9.88 -20.10
N LEU A 33 -0.33 -10.62 -18.99
CA LEU A 33 0.06 -12.04 -18.90
C LEU A 33 -0.97 -13.00 -19.55
N GLY A 34 -2.07 -12.49 -20.13
CA GLY A 34 -3.07 -13.27 -20.84
C GLY A 34 -4.15 -13.87 -19.96
N HIS A 35 -4.27 -13.46 -18.69
CA HIS A 35 -5.35 -13.88 -17.80
C HIS A 35 -6.63 -13.07 -18.05
N GLU A 36 -7.79 -13.66 -17.72
CA GLU A 36 -9.08 -13.00 -17.79
C GLU A 36 -9.40 -12.42 -16.41
N VAL A 37 -9.35 -11.09 -16.27
CA VAL A 37 -9.56 -10.42 -15.00
C VAL A 37 -10.91 -9.72 -14.99
N THR A 38 -11.73 -9.99 -13.95
CA THR A 38 -12.99 -9.30 -13.69
C THR A 38 -12.87 -8.51 -12.39
N LEU A 39 -13.02 -7.20 -12.47
CA LEU A 39 -13.11 -6.33 -11.31
C LEU A 39 -14.58 -6.28 -10.82
N ILE A 40 -14.79 -6.59 -9.55
CA ILE A 40 -16.06 -6.42 -8.85
C ILE A 40 -15.89 -5.27 -7.86
N ALA A 41 -16.54 -4.15 -8.15
CA ALA A 41 -16.30 -2.88 -7.45
C ALA A 41 -17.61 -2.11 -7.23
N PRO A 42 -17.62 -1.04 -6.42
CA PRO A 42 -18.78 -0.18 -6.25
C PRO A 42 -19.34 0.35 -7.58
N ASP A 43 -20.65 0.55 -7.63
CA ASP A 43 -21.37 1.13 -8.78
C ASP A 43 -21.11 2.64 -8.97
N ARG A 44 -20.33 3.26 -8.09
CA ARG A 44 -19.91 4.66 -8.16
C ARG A 44 -18.40 4.75 -8.42
N HIS A 45 -18.02 4.92 -9.67
CA HIS A 45 -16.62 5.11 -10.06
C HIS A 45 -16.35 6.55 -10.43
N LEU A 46 -15.16 7.07 -10.06
CA LEU A 46 -14.64 8.32 -10.62
C LEU A 46 -14.25 8.14 -12.10
N GLN A 47 -13.73 6.96 -12.44
CA GLN A 47 -13.43 6.53 -13.82
C GLN A 47 -13.63 5.02 -13.90
N LYS A 48 -14.14 4.54 -15.03
CA LYS A 48 -14.20 3.08 -15.27
C LYS A 48 -12.80 2.58 -15.65
N PRO A 49 -12.41 1.37 -15.17
CA PRO A 49 -11.16 0.76 -15.61
C PRO A 49 -11.17 0.59 -17.13
N ARG A 50 -10.04 0.84 -17.75
CA ARG A 50 -9.88 0.72 -19.21
C ARG A 50 -9.60 -0.72 -19.65
N ILE A 51 -9.31 -1.60 -18.70
CA ILE A 51 -8.83 -2.96 -18.92
C ILE A 51 -9.64 -3.91 -18.07
N GLY A 52 -10.02 -5.06 -18.67
CA GLY A 52 -10.79 -6.10 -18.03
C GLY A 52 -12.30 -5.87 -18.04
N ARG A 53 -13.02 -6.84 -17.48
CA ARG A 53 -14.46 -6.78 -17.25
C ARG A 53 -14.74 -6.14 -15.90
N VAL A 54 -15.75 -5.29 -15.82
CA VAL A 54 -16.21 -4.70 -14.55
C VAL A 54 -17.63 -5.18 -14.25
N ILE A 55 -17.83 -5.68 -13.04
CA ILE A 55 -19.16 -5.94 -12.47
C ILE A 55 -19.40 -4.92 -11.37
N GLU A 56 -20.30 -3.98 -11.63
CA GLU A 56 -20.68 -2.95 -10.69
C GLU A 56 -21.62 -3.53 -9.62
N CYS A 57 -21.33 -3.24 -8.35
CA CYS A 57 -22.15 -3.68 -7.24
C CYS A 57 -22.66 -2.50 -6.41
N PRO A 58 -23.92 -2.54 -5.96
CA PRO A 58 -24.45 -1.58 -5.01
C PRO A 58 -23.57 -1.49 -3.77
N THR A 59 -23.43 -0.29 -3.25
CA THR A 59 -22.56 0.03 -2.14
C THR A 59 -23.36 0.62 -0.99
N LEU A 60 -23.08 0.19 0.23
CA LEU A 60 -23.48 0.92 1.42
C LEU A 60 -22.51 2.09 1.56
N TYR A 61 -23.03 3.29 1.38
CA TYR A 61 -22.29 4.53 1.50
C TYR A 61 -22.94 5.38 2.59
N VAL A 62 -22.14 5.89 3.51
CA VAL A 62 -22.61 6.84 4.52
C VAL A 62 -22.18 8.22 4.06
N GLU A 63 -23.16 9.08 3.82
CA GLU A 63 -22.92 10.46 3.41
C GLU A 63 -22.09 11.20 4.48
N GLY A 64 -21.13 12.01 4.01
CA GLY A 64 -20.20 12.71 4.90
C GLY A 64 -18.98 11.91 5.36
N LEU A 65 -18.92 10.60 5.07
CA LEU A 65 -17.70 9.80 5.27
C LEU A 65 -16.85 9.79 4.00
N PRO A 66 -15.52 9.63 4.14
CA PRO A 66 -14.64 9.46 2.99
C PRO A 66 -15.07 8.29 2.09
N ALA A 67 -14.91 8.42 0.77
CA ALA A 67 -15.27 7.39 -0.21
C ALA A 67 -14.63 6.01 0.09
N HIS A 68 -13.44 5.99 0.70
CA HIS A 68 -12.76 4.76 1.13
C HIS A 68 -13.47 4.01 2.27
N LEU A 69 -14.51 4.56 2.88
CA LEU A 69 -15.36 3.89 3.85
C LEU A 69 -16.61 3.26 3.23
N SER A 70 -16.70 3.17 1.91
CA SER A 70 -17.75 2.43 1.23
C SER A 70 -17.66 0.93 1.52
N ILE A 71 -18.79 0.22 1.42
CA ILE A 71 -18.90 -1.21 1.70
C ILE A 71 -19.72 -1.86 0.58
N LEU A 72 -19.16 -2.80 -0.17
CA LEU A 72 -19.87 -3.57 -1.16
C LEU A 72 -21.05 -4.35 -0.54
N HIS A 73 -22.17 -4.36 -1.22
CA HIS A 73 -23.34 -5.10 -0.79
C HIS A 73 -23.13 -6.61 -0.95
N TRP A 74 -23.00 -7.33 0.15
CA TRP A 74 -22.59 -8.73 0.25
C TRP A 74 -23.74 -9.76 0.33
N SER A 75 -24.94 -9.47 -0.18
CA SER A 75 -26.09 -10.40 -0.05
C SER A 75 -25.87 -11.74 -0.75
N LYS A 76 -26.57 -12.81 -0.28
CA LYS A 76 -26.59 -14.13 -0.95
C LYS A 76 -27.09 -14.02 -2.38
N ARG A 77 -28.14 -13.19 -2.61
CA ARG A 77 -28.69 -12.93 -3.95
C ARG A 77 -27.63 -12.34 -4.88
N ARG A 78 -26.84 -11.36 -4.42
CA ARG A 78 -25.79 -10.73 -5.21
C ARG A 78 -24.70 -11.75 -5.61
N ALA A 79 -24.24 -12.54 -4.65
CA ALA A 79 -23.25 -13.57 -4.92
C ALA A 79 -23.74 -14.59 -5.96
N ARG A 80 -25.03 -15.02 -5.90
CA ARG A 80 -25.65 -15.91 -6.90
C ARG A 80 -25.69 -15.26 -8.28
N LEU A 81 -26.20 -14.03 -8.39
CA LEU A 81 -26.27 -13.31 -9.67
C LEU A 81 -24.89 -13.17 -10.33
N ILE A 82 -23.84 -12.85 -9.56
CA ILE A 82 -22.48 -12.79 -10.09
C ILE A 82 -22.02 -14.17 -10.56
N SER A 83 -22.31 -15.23 -9.80
CA SER A 83 -21.91 -16.59 -10.14
C SER A 83 -22.69 -17.18 -11.33
N GLU A 84 -23.88 -16.64 -11.64
CA GLU A 84 -24.66 -17.00 -12.85
C GLU A 84 -24.10 -16.35 -14.12
N VAL A 85 -23.53 -15.14 -14.01
CA VAL A 85 -23.03 -14.37 -15.16
C VAL A 85 -21.55 -14.53 -15.41
N ALA A 86 -20.79 -15.08 -14.45
CA ALA A 86 -19.35 -15.28 -14.56
C ALA A 86 -18.86 -16.47 -13.72
N SER A 87 -18.02 -17.31 -14.34
CA SER A 87 -17.28 -18.38 -13.65
C SER A 87 -15.83 -17.96 -13.47
N PHE A 88 -15.27 -18.25 -12.32
CA PHE A 88 -13.89 -17.89 -11.96
C PHE A 88 -13.09 -19.14 -11.57
N ASP A 89 -11.78 -19.03 -11.62
CA ASP A 89 -10.87 -20.06 -11.12
C ASP A 89 -10.33 -19.69 -9.72
N VAL A 90 -10.33 -18.39 -9.41
CA VAL A 90 -9.94 -17.85 -8.10
C VAL A 90 -10.69 -16.56 -7.79
N VAL A 91 -11.02 -16.35 -6.53
CA VAL A 91 -11.54 -15.09 -5.98
C VAL A 91 -10.43 -14.41 -5.17
N HIS A 92 -10.16 -13.14 -5.46
CA HIS A 92 -9.16 -12.34 -4.78
C HIS A 92 -9.77 -11.06 -4.21
N THR A 93 -9.86 -10.97 -2.88
CA THR A 93 -10.42 -9.79 -2.18
C THR A 93 -9.30 -8.85 -1.71
N GLN A 94 -9.50 -7.54 -1.92
CA GLN A 94 -8.50 -6.50 -1.70
C GLN A 94 -8.79 -5.62 -0.47
N THR A 95 -9.95 -5.80 0.16
CA THR A 95 -10.39 -5.04 1.33
C THR A 95 -11.20 -5.92 2.28
N GLU A 96 -11.16 -5.59 3.58
CA GLU A 96 -11.63 -6.45 4.67
C GLU A 96 -13.12 -6.31 4.98
N ARG A 97 -13.85 -5.44 4.26
CA ARG A 97 -15.26 -5.09 4.51
C ARG A 97 -16.23 -5.97 3.72
N GLY A 98 -17.03 -5.35 2.87
CA GLY A 98 -18.02 -6.03 2.04
C GLY A 98 -17.40 -6.96 0.98
N ALA A 99 -16.26 -6.55 0.41
CA ALA A 99 -15.54 -7.35 -0.58
C ALA A 99 -15.11 -8.71 0.00
N LEU A 100 -14.60 -8.75 1.23
CA LEU A 100 -14.26 -10.01 1.93
C LEU A 100 -15.48 -10.94 2.02
N GLY A 101 -16.63 -10.43 2.47
CA GLY A 101 -17.84 -11.22 2.66
C GLY A 101 -18.45 -11.69 1.33
N LEU A 102 -18.49 -10.80 0.32
CA LEU A 102 -19.01 -11.12 -1.01
C LEU A 102 -18.10 -12.14 -1.71
N GLY A 103 -16.79 -11.93 -1.68
CA GLY A 103 -15.80 -12.83 -2.27
C GLY A 103 -15.84 -14.23 -1.67
N ALA A 104 -15.90 -14.32 -0.34
CA ALA A 104 -16.04 -15.61 0.35
C ALA A 104 -17.34 -16.35 -0.03
N ARG A 105 -18.42 -15.64 -0.31
CA ARG A 105 -19.68 -16.25 -0.81
C ARG A 105 -19.56 -16.76 -2.24
N ILE A 106 -18.96 -15.97 -3.14
CA ILE A 106 -18.71 -16.38 -4.52
C ILE A 106 -17.81 -17.60 -4.55
N ALA A 107 -16.70 -17.57 -3.80
CA ALA A 107 -15.76 -18.69 -3.73
C ALA A 107 -16.44 -19.99 -3.27
N ARG A 108 -17.31 -19.93 -2.24
CA ARG A 108 -18.08 -21.10 -1.78
C ARG A 108 -19.11 -21.57 -2.79
N LEU A 109 -19.81 -20.66 -3.47
CA LEU A 109 -20.83 -21.03 -4.46
C LEU A 109 -20.22 -21.73 -5.68
N GLN A 110 -19.02 -21.31 -6.09
CA GLN A 110 -18.32 -21.90 -7.25
C GLN A 110 -17.34 -23.00 -6.86
N GLY A 111 -17.14 -23.28 -5.56
CA GLY A 111 -16.20 -24.30 -5.10
C GLY A 111 -14.71 -23.97 -5.36
N ILE A 112 -14.36 -22.70 -5.54
CA ILE A 112 -13.03 -22.21 -5.94
C ILE A 112 -12.26 -21.59 -4.77
N PRO A 113 -10.91 -21.45 -4.86
CA PRO A 113 -10.12 -20.83 -3.80
C PRO A 113 -10.39 -19.33 -3.64
N HIS A 114 -10.19 -18.85 -2.39
CA HIS A 114 -10.31 -17.46 -1.98
C HIS A 114 -8.96 -16.96 -1.44
N LEU A 115 -8.37 -15.98 -2.12
CA LEU A 115 -7.21 -15.23 -1.67
C LEU A 115 -7.62 -13.87 -1.11
N HIS A 116 -6.96 -13.40 -0.04
CA HIS A 116 -7.18 -12.06 0.51
C HIS A 116 -5.88 -11.27 0.59
N THR A 117 -5.87 -9.99 0.17
CA THR A 117 -4.71 -9.10 0.30
C THR A 117 -4.92 -8.05 1.38
N PHE A 118 -3.95 -7.95 2.30
CA PHE A 118 -3.84 -6.84 3.24
C PHE A 118 -2.95 -5.75 2.65
N HIS A 119 -3.53 -4.62 2.27
CA HIS A 119 -2.78 -3.50 1.71
C HIS A 119 -2.30 -2.50 2.75
N ALA A 120 -3.09 -2.30 3.81
CA ALA A 120 -2.85 -1.26 4.80
C ALA A 120 -2.37 -1.85 6.13
N ASN A 121 -1.41 -1.19 6.76
CA ASN A 121 -1.04 -1.44 8.15
C ASN A 121 -1.98 -0.64 9.07
N ILE A 122 -3.20 -1.13 9.28
CA ILE A 122 -4.21 -0.47 10.14
C ILE A 122 -3.70 -0.37 11.59
N ALA A 123 -3.00 -1.40 12.08
CA ALA A 123 -2.38 -1.37 13.40
C ALA A 123 -1.38 -0.21 13.55
N GLY A 124 -0.56 0.04 12.54
CA GLY A 124 0.36 1.18 12.51
C GLY A 124 -0.38 2.51 12.47
N THR A 125 -1.49 2.62 11.75
CA THR A 125 -2.34 3.81 11.76
C THR A 125 -2.84 4.11 13.17
N HIS A 126 -3.40 3.12 13.85
CA HIS A 126 -3.94 3.29 15.20
C HIS A 126 -2.85 3.46 16.27
N GLN A 127 -1.62 3.05 16.01
CA GLN A 127 -0.48 3.28 16.88
C GLN A 127 0.02 4.74 16.81
N THR A 128 -0.05 5.37 15.65
CA THR A 128 0.53 6.70 15.40
C THR A 128 -0.45 7.85 15.57
N VAL A 129 -1.75 7.59 15.47
CA VAL A 129 -2.81 8.62 15.54
C VAL A 129 -3.40 8.70 16.95
N HIS A 130 -3.60 9.91 17.49
CA HIS A 130 -4.33 10.12 18.74
C HIS A 130 -5.78 9.64 18.60
N GLY A 131 -6.30 8.95 19.62
CA GLY A 131 -7.62 8.34 19.56
C GLY A 131 -7.62 6.93 18.97
N ALA A 132 -6.47 6.26 18.94
CA ALA A 132 -6.28 4.91 18.43
C ALA A 132 -7.39 3.93 18.86
N THR A 133 -7.85 3.99 20.10
CA THR A 133 -8.92 3.13 20.62
C THR A 133 -10.24 3.32 19.84
N PHE A 134 -10.62 4.57 19.55
CA PHE A 134 -11.82 4.83 18.72
C PHE A 134 -11.64 4.38 17.30
N GLY A 135 -10.45 4.58 16.72
CA GLY A 135 -10.10 4.07 15.37
C GLY A 135 -10.20 2.55 15.30
N THR A 136 -9.64 1.85 16.26
CA THR A 136 -9.73 0.39 16.37
C THR A 136 -11.19 -0.08 16.52
N LEU A 137 -11.98 0.52 17.41
CA LEU A 137 -13.40 0.17 17.55
C LEU A 137 -14.20 0.41 16.27
N GLY A 138 -13.98 1.53 15.60
CA GLY A 138 -14.59 1.84 14.31
C GLY A 138 -14.20 0.82 13.24
N TYR A 139 -12.93 0.47 13.14
CA TYR A 139 -12.44 -0.55 12.22
C TYR A 139 -13.08 -1.92 12.52
N GLN A 140 -13.10 -2.35 13.80
CA GLN A 140 -13.76 -3.60 14.20
C GLN A 140 -15.24 -3.62 13.79
N ALA A 141 -15.97 -2.54 13.99
CA ALA A 141 -17.38 -2.43 13.58
C ALA A 141 -17.55 -2.56 12.06
N LEU A 142 -16.64 -1.95 11.28
CA LEU A 142 -16.67 -1.99 9.81
C LEU A 142 -16.40 -3.38 9.23
N ILE A 143 -15.48 -4.14 9.82
CA ILE A 143 -15.11 -5.47 9.30
C ILE A 143 -16.02 -6.59 9.80
N LEU A 144 -16.70 -6.41 10.94
CA LEU A 144 -17.48 -7.46 11.60
C LEU A 144 -18.52 -8.15 10.68
N PRO A 145 -19.30 -7.43 9.84
CA PRO A 145 -20.22 -8.09 8.91
C PRO A 145 -19.48 -8.97 7.90
N GLY A 146 -18.39 -8.49 7.31
CA GLY A 146 -17.55 -9.25 6.39
C GLY A 146 -17.00 -10.54 7.03
N LEU A 147 -16.49 -10.44 8.26
CA LEU A 147 -16.00 -11.58 9.05
C LEU A 147 -17.06 -12.64 9.28
N ARG A 148 -18.27 -12.23 9.74
CA ARG A 148 -19.39 -13.15 9.98
C ARG A 148 -19.79 -13.92 8.73
N ILE A 149 -19.81 -13.24 7.59
CA ILE A 149 -20.17 -13.82 6.32
C ILE A 149 -19.05 -14.72 5.78
N ALA A 150 -17.81 -14.26 5.84
CA ALA A 150 -16.67 -15.05 5.40
C ALA A 150 -16.54 -16.35 6.21
N ARG A 151 -16.82 -16.31 7.51
CA ARG A 151 -16.87 -17.52 8.36
C ARG A 151 -17.92 -18.54 7.90
N GLY A 152 -19.06 -18.10 7.44
CA GLY A 152 -20.18 -19.01 7.11
C GLY A 152 -20.60 -19.82 8.34
N GLY A 153 -20.74 -21.14 8.18
CA GLY A 153 -20.98 -22.11 9.29
C GLY A 153 -19.70 -22.79 9.82
N GLY A 154 -18.53 -22.36 9.36
CA GLY A 154 -17.24 -22.96 9.70
C GLY A 154 -16.76 -22.70 11.12
N ARG A 155 -15.68 -23.41 11.51
CA ARG A 155 -15.00 -23.21 12.81
C ARG A 155 -14.56 -21.76 12.97
N ALA A 156 -14.68 -21.25 14.21
CA ALA A 156 -14.17 -19.92 14.54
C ALA A 156 -12.64 -19.88 14.37
N PRO A 157 -12.10 -18.82 13.72
CA PRO A 157 -10.67 -18.61 13.68
C PRO A 157 -10.07 -18.54 15.08
N SER A 158 -8.90 -19.13 15.26
CA SER A 158 -8.14 -19.04 16.50
C SER A 158 -7.07 -17.96 16.35
N ALA A 159 -7.34 -16.77 16.87
CA ALA A 159 -6.39 -15.66 16.89
C ALA A 159 -6.28 -15.09 18.29
N ARG A 160 -5.07 -14.74 18.72
CA ARG A 160 -4.74 -14.20 20.04
C ARG A 160 -4.20 -12.78 19.92
N LEU A 161 -4.21 -12.05 21.02
CA LEU A 161 -3.47 -10.80 21.09
C LEU A 161 -1.97 -11.13 21.10
N PRO A 162 -1.18 -10.62 20.15
CA PRO A 162 0.28 -10.82 20.20
C PRO A 162 0.88 -10.15 21.44
N ALA A 163 2.09 -10.50 21.82
CA ALA A 163 2.79 -9.86 22.93
C ALA A 163 2.94 -8.36 22.71
N ALA A 164 3.01 -7.57 23.78
CA ALA A 164 3.25 -6.13 23.67
C ALA A 164 4.74 -5.88 23.44
N THR A 165 5.09 -5.42 22.25
CA THR A 165 6.45 -5.08 21.83
C THR A 165 6.45 -3.74 21.08
N SER A 166 7.63 -3.24 20.74
CA SER A 166 7.75 -2.07 19.86
C SER A 166 7.15 -2.33 18.47
N GLU A 167 7.12 -3.59 18.03
CA GLU A 167 6.58 -4.01 16.73
C GLU A 167 5.06 -4.11 16.73
N THR A 168 4.49 -4.75 17.74
CA THR A 168 3.05 -5.00 17.84
C THR A 168 2.28 -3.81 18.38
N GLY A 169 2.94 -2.92 19.11
CA GLY A 169 2.35 -1.70 19.65
C GLY A 169 1.48 -1.91 20.90
N GLY A 170 0.66 -0.89 21.19
CA GLY A 170 -0.29 -0.91 22.31
C GLY A 170 -1.50 -1.80 22.07
N LEU A 171 -2.43 -1.84 23.03
CA LEU A 171 -3.61 -2.74 22.98
C LEU A 171 -4.45 -2.56 21.71
N ALA A 172 -4.64 -1.33 21.24
CA ALA A 172 -5.39 -1.04 20.00
C ALA A 172 -4.74 -1.72 18.80
N ALA A 173 -3.46 -1.47 18.55
CA ALA A 173 -2.72 -2.06 17.43
C ALA A 173 -2.68 -3.61 17.52
N ARG A 174 -2.49 -4.17 18.71
CA ARG A 174 -2.52 -5.63 18.94
C ARG A 174 -3.89 -6.24 18.65
N THR A 175 -4.97 -5.50 18.90
CA THR A 175 -6.33 -5.91 18.54
C THR A 175 -6.50 -5.93 17.02
N ASP A 176 -5.91 -4.99 16.30
CA ASP A 176 -5.93 -4.97 14.84
C ASP A 176 -5.12 -6.14 14.25
N TRP A 177 -3.94 -6.45 14.78
CA TRP A 177 -3.18 -7.65 14.39
C TRP A 177 -3.96 -8.96 14.61
N LYS A 178 -4.67 -9.07 15.74
CA LYS A 178 -5.59 -10.19 15.99
C LYS A 178 -6.69 -10.26 14.92
N SER A 179 -7.21 -9.12 14.48
CA SER A 179 -8.24 -9.07 13.43
C SER A 179 -7.67 -9.50 12.09
N PHE A 180 -6.46 -9.07 11.73
CA PHE A 180 -5.79 -9.53 10.52
C PHE A 180 -5.57 -11.04 10.54
N ALA A 181 -5.09 -11.60 11.65
CA ALA A 181 -4.94 -13.05 11.81
C ALA A 181 -6.30 -13.78 11.72
N THR A 182 -7.38 -13.17 12.19
CA THR A 182 -8.73 -13.70 12.04
C THR A 182 -9.17 -13.73 10.59
N ILE A 183 -8.99 -12.64 9.85
CA ILE A 183 -9.31 -12.51 8.42
C ILE A 183 -8.48 -13.50 7.60
N ALA A 184 -7.18 -13.57 7.83
CA ALA A 184 -6.26 -14.48 7.14
C ALA A 184 -6.68 -15.97 7.25
N GLN A 185 -7.35 -16.35 8.35
CA GLN A 185 -7.86 -17.72 8.55
C GLN A 185 -9.24 -17.95 7.92
N LEU A 186 -9.90 -16.93 7.41
CA LEU A 186 -11.22 -17.03 6.75
C LEU A 186 -11.10 -17.16 5.22
N ALA A 187 -9.94 -16.87 4.67
CA ALA A 187 -9.56 -17.14 3.29
C ALA A 187 -8.73 -18.44 3.21
N ASP A 188 -8.60 -19.01 2.00
CA ASP A 188 -7.74 -20.18 1.78
C ASP A 188 -6.25 -19.81 1.91
N ALA A 189 -5.90 -18.56 1.57
CA ALA A 189 -4.62 -17.93 1.85
C ALA A 189 -4.74 -16.40 1.85
N TYR A 190 -3.66 -15.73 2.25
CA TYR A 190 -3.58 -14.28 2.21
C TYR A 190 -2.27 -13.79 1.58
N THR A 191 -2.26 -12.53 1.15
CA THR A 191 -1.03 -11.84 0.74
C THR A 191 -0.83 -10.55 1.52
N VAL A 192 0.42 -10.16 1.67
CA VAL A 192 0.87 -8.90 2.26
C VAL A 192 1.98 -8.29 1.40
N PRO A 193 2.15 -6.98 1.39
CA PRO A 193 3.18 -6.34 0.58
C PRO A 193 4.60 -6.44 1.17
N SER A 194 4.72 -6.83 2.45
CA SER A 194 6.02 -6.85 3.15
C SER A 194 6.15 -8.01 4.15
N PRO A 195 7.37 -8.49 4.39
CA PRO A 195 7.62 -9.63 5.29
C PRO A 195 7.13 -9.38 6.72
N PHE A 196 7.37 -8.19 7.30
CA PHE A 196 7.00 -7.91 8.69
C PHE A 196 5.49 -8.06 8.94
N MET A 197 4.65 -7.70 7.97
CA MET A 197 3.20 -7.87 8.10
C MET A 197 2.82 -9.35 8.19
N ARG A 198 3.46 -10.21 7.38
CA ARG A 198 3.24 -11.65 7.45
C ARG A 198 3.62 -12.19 8.83
N ASP A 199 4.79 -11.80 9.31
CA ASP A 199 5.32 -12.31 10.58
C ASP A 199 4.43 -11.90 11.77
N LEU A 200 3.91 -10.67 11.80
CA LEU A 200 2.99 -10.19 12.83
C LEU A 200 1.59 -10.84 12.73
N ILE A 201 1.11 -11.16 11.53
CA ILE A 201 -0.14 -11.91 11.32
C ILE A 201 0.04 -13.35 11.83
N ASP A 202 1.15 -14.01 11.52
CA ASP A 202 1.45 -15.36 11.96
C ASP A 202 1.65 -15.43 13.49
N GLU A 203 2.28 -14.42 14.10
CA GLU A 203 2.39 -14.29 15.55
C GLU A 203 1.00 -14.20 16.21
N ALA A 204 0.11 -13.34 15.68
CA ALA A 204 -1.25 -13.19 16.19
C ALA A 204 -2.11 -14.44 15.95
N ALA A 205 -1.83 -15.22 14.90
CA ALA A 205 -2.46 -16.52 14.66
C ALA A 205 -1.92 -17.63 15.58
N GLY A 206 -0.74 -17.42 16.16
CA GLY A 206 -0.01 -18.42 16.94
C GLY A 206 0.53 -19.61 16.14
N ARG A 207 0.56 -19.48 14.83
CA ARG A 207 1.07 -20.47 13.87
C ARG A 207 1.31 -19.85 12.51
N ARG A 208 2.12 -20.46 11.68
CA ARG A 208 2.28 -20.05 10.28
C ARG A 208 1.02 -20.36 9.49
N LEU A 209 0.51 -19.36 8.81
CA LEU A 209 -0.64 -19.45 7.92
C LEU A 209 -0.20 -19.54 6.44
N PRO A 210 -1.05 -20.03 5.53
CA PRO A 210 -0.81 -19.92 4.08
C PRO A 210 -0.77 -18.44 3.68
N GLY A 211 0.41 -17.85 3.65
CA GLY A 211 0.61 -16.43 3.37
C GLY A 211 1.76 -16.18 2.40
N TYR A 212 1.57 -15.25 1.47
CA TYR A 212 2.57 -14.87 0.47
C TYR A 212 2.96 -13.41 0.64
N VAL A 213 4.23 -13.08 0.42
CA VAL A 213 4.70 -11.70 0.33
C VAL A 213 4.70 -11.31 -1.14
N VAL A 214 3.80 -10.39 -1.49
CA VAL A 214 3.65 -9.90 -2.86
C VAL A 214 3.76 -8.37 -2.86
N PRO A 215 4.98 -7.84 -2.99
CA PRO A 215 5.20 -6.40 -3.10
C PRO A 215 4.54 -5.84 -4.36
N THR A 216 4.02 -4.62 -4.25
CA THR A 216 3.56 -3.85 -5.40
C THR A 216 4.77 -3.17 -6.06
N GLY A 217 4.97 -3.39 -7.34
CA GLY A 217 6.02 -2.74 -8.11
C GLY A 217 5.74 -1.27 -8.43
N TYR A 218 6.65 -0.63 -9.17
CA TYR A 218 6.45 0.74 -9.66
C TYR A 218 5.33 0.80 -10.71
N ASN A 219 4.74 1.97 -10.89
CA ASN A 219 3.73 2.19 -11.92
C ASN A 219 4.39 2.46 -13.28
N ARG A 220 4.06 1.69 -14.33
CA ARG A 220 4.65 1.82 -15.69
C ARG A 220 4.40 3.20 -16.29
N ARG A 221 3.22 3.78 -16.08
CA ARG A 221 2.87 5.11 -16.61
C ARG A 221 3.70 6.19 -15.94
N MET A 222 3.88 6.07 -14.60
CA MET A 222 4.75 6.97 -13.86
C MET A 222 6.20 6.84 -14.32
N LYS A 223 6.72 5.63 -14.44
CA LYS A 223 8.09 5.39 -14.95
C LYS A 223 8.31 6.04 -16.33
N ARG A 224 7.39 5.82 -17.28
CA ARG A 224 7.46 6.43 -18.58
C ARG A 224 7.44 7.95 -18.51
N ALA A 225 6.53 8.52 -17.71
CA ALA A 225 6.43 9.96 -17.54
C ALA A 225 7.71 10.55 -16.91
N ILE A 226 8.37 9.83 -15.98
CA ILE A 226 9.65 10.23 -15.40
C ILE A 226 10.77 10.23 -16.47
N ASP A 227 10.81 9.21 -17.32
CA ASP A 227 11.82 9.12 -18.37
C ASP A 227 11.66 10.22 -19.43
N GLU A 228 10.42 10.60 -19.73
CA GLU A 228 10.06 11.65 -20.70
C GLU A 228 10.13 13.07 -20.11
N ALA A 229 10.13 13.21 -18.78
CA ALA A 229 10.16 14.52 -18.13
C ALA A 229 11.49 15.24 -18.36
N PRO A 230 11.47 16.57 -18.61
CA PRO A 230 12.69 17.36 -18.77
C PRO A 230 13.48 17.40 -17.46
N ARG A 231 14.78 17.36 -17.55
CA ARG A 231 15.69 17.57 -16.43
C ARG A 231 16.16 19.02 -16.43
N GLU A 232 15.52 19.84 -15.62
CA GLU A 232 15.80 21.24 -15.44
C GLU A 232 16.38 21.44 -14.03
N ARG A 233 17.71 21.50 -13.93
CA ARG A 233 18.39 21.69 -12.65
C ARG A 233 19.15 23.02 -12.63
N ALA A 234 18.99 23.76 -11.54
CA ALA A 234 19.97 24.80 -11.20
C ALA A 234 21.28 24.13 -10.79
N ASP A 235 22.38 24.53 -11.39
CA ASP A 235 23.68 23.95 -11.09
C ASP A 235 24.03 24.09 -9.59
N GLY A 236 24.37 22.96 -8.95
CA GLY A 236 24.92 22.93 -7.60
C GLY A 236 23.91 22.81 -6.44
N ALA A 237 22.61 22.97 -6.64
CA ALA A 237 21.62 22.78 -5.59
C ALA A 237 21.22 21.29 -5.43
N ILE A 238 21.09 20.82 -4.18
CA ILE A 238 20.61 19.47 -3.86
C ILE A 238 19.11 19.53 -3.61
N ARG A 239 18.32 18.74 -4.37
CA ARG A 239 16.88 18.66 -4.20
C ARG A 239 16.46 17.37 -3.53
N PHE A 240 16.00 17.47 -2.29
CA PHE A 240 15.34 16.40 -1.57
C PHE A 240 13.82 16.41 -1.88
N LEU A 241 13.26 15.26 -2.18
CA LEU A 241 11.84 15.11 -2.53
C LEU A 241 11.12 14.29 -1.46
N SER A 242 9.95 14.74 -1.03
CA SER A 242 9.01 13.96 -0.25
C SER A 242 7.65 13.98 -0.91
N VAL A 243 7.06 12.80 -1.15
CA VAL A 243 5.76 12.66 -1.83
C VAL A 243 4.82 11.86 -0.97
N GLY A 244 3.63 12.40 -0.68
CA GLY A 244 2.61 11.69 0.06
C GLY A 244 1.56 12.59 0.67
N ARG A 245 0.57 11.97 1.31
CA ARG A 245 -0.47 12.70 2.04
C ARG A 245 0.13 13.51 3.19
N LEU A 246 -0.29 14.76 3.34
CA LEU A 246 0.14 15.61 4.46
C LEU A 246 -0.66 15.26 5.72
N ALA A 247 -0.35 14.11 6.30
CA ALA A 247 -1.05 13.54 7.45
C ALA A 247 -0.07 13.27 8.59
N LYS A 248 -0.61 13.19 9.82
CA LYS A 248 0.19 13.07 11.05
C LYS A 248 1.11 11.86 11.04
N GLU A 249 0.65 10.73 10.53
CA GLU A 249 1.40 9.48 10.43
C GLU A 249 2.60 9.55 9.49
N LYS A 250 2.63 10.52 8.56
CA LYS A 250 3.77 10.75 7.67
C LYS A 250 4.90 11.54 8.34
N ARG A 251 4.65 12.11 9.52
CA ARG A 251 5.65 12.79 10.36
C ARG A 251 6.51 13.83 9.64
N LEU A 252 5.88 14.54 8.68
CA LEU A 252 6.56 15.59 7.91
C LEU A 252 7.07 16.74 8.79
N ASP A 253 6.48 16.94 9.97
CA ASP A 253 6.98 17.88 10.96
C ASP A 253 8.39 17.51 11.50
N VAL A 254 8.68 16.22 11.63
CA VAL A 254 10.02 15.72 11.99
C VAL A 254 10.99 15.97 10.83
N MET A 255 10.57 15.69 9.60
CA MET A 255 11.36 15.92 8.39
C MET A 255 11.73 17.40 8.23
N ILE A 256 10.77 18.32 8.34
CA ILE A 256 11.00 19.76 8.24
C ILE A 256 11.98 20.24 9.30
N LYS A 257 11.80 19.82 10.56
CA LYS A 257 12.73 20.16 11.66
C LYS A 257 14.12 19.60 11.41
N ALA A 258 14.24 18.38 10.89
CA ALA A 258 15.49 17.73 10.57
C ALA A 258 16.22 18.44 9.43
N PHE A 259 15.51 18.81 8.36
CA PHE A 259 16.08 19.55 7.25
C PHE A 259 16.61 20.92 7.68
N ARG A 260 15.82 21.70 8.46
CA ARG A 260 16.27 22.96 9.05
C ARG A 260 17.52 22.79 9.93
N ARG A 261 17.54 21.72 10.76
CA ARG A 261 18.70 21.40 11.63
C ARG A 261 19.92 20.95 10.84
N ALA A 262 19.74 20.35 9.69
CA ALA A 262 20.84 19.96 8.81
C ALA A 262 21.64 21.17 8.32
N ALA A 263 20.97 22.33 8.14
CA ALA A 263 21.56 23.62 7.77
C ALA A 263 22.46 23.52 6.53
N LEU A 264 21.98 22.83 5.50
CA LEU A 264 22.75 22.60 4.28
C LEU A 264 22.66 23.83 3.36
N PRO A 265 23.82 24.43 3.01
CA PRO A 265 23.83 25.47 1.98
C PRO A 265 23.47 24.82 0.62
N HIS A 266 22.76 25.55 -0.21
CA HIS A 266 22.36 25.10 -1.55
C HIS A 266 21.57 23.75 -1.58
N ALA A 267 20.73 23.53 -0.57
CA ALA A 267 19.81 22.40 -0.55
C ALA A 267 18.35 22.90 -0.47
N GLU A 268 17.45 22.20 -1.13
CA GLU A 268 16.01 22.44 -1.06
C GLU A 268 15.28 21.15 -0.67
N LEU A 269 14.16 21.31 0.03
CA LEU A 269 13.23 20.22 0.36
C LEU A 269 11.90 20.50 -0.32
N VAL A 270 11.56 19.70 -1.32
CA VAL A 270 10.28 19.77 -2.03
C VAL A 270 9.31 18.76 -1.42
N ILE A 271 8.19 19.24 -0.93
CA ILE A 271 7.12 18.42 -0.34
C ILE A 271 5.91 18.43 -1.25
N VAL A 272 5.59 17.28 -1.82
CA VAL A 272 4.47 17.08 -2.75
C VAL A 272 3.33 16.35 -2.06
N GLY A 273 2.15 16.97 -2.07
CA GLY A 273 0.93 16.35 -1.55
C GLY A 273 -0.02 17.33 -0.89
N ASP A 274 -1.14 16.81 -0.38
CA ASP A 274 -2.13 17.57 0.38
C ASP A 274 -2.67 16.74 1.55
N GLY A 275 -3.31 17.38 2.52
CA GLY A 275 -3.88 16.71 3.68
C GLY A 275 -4.16 17.65 4.85
N ASP A 276 -4.67 17.05 5.94
CA ASP A 276 -5.12 17.76 7.15
C ASP A 276 -4.00 18.50 7.91
N GLN A 277 -2.72 18.16 7.66
CA GLN A 277 -1.59 18.84 8.30
C GLN A 277 -1.04 20.03 7.50
N ARG A 278 -1.64 20.37 6.36
CA ARG A 278 -1.15 21.40 5.44
C ARG A 278 -0.77 22.71 6.12
N ASP A 279 -1.71 23.33 6.84
CA ASP A 279 -1.49 24.68 7.45
C ASP A 279 -0.46 24.63 8.56
N ARG A 280 -0.47 23.57 9.36
CA ARG A 280 0.52 23.33 10.42
C ARG A 280 1.93 23.18 9.84
N LEU A 281 2.11 22.41 8.78
CA LEU A 281 3.40 22.19 8.13
C LEU A 281 3.91 23.46 7.45
N LYS A 282 3.01 24.22 6.81
CA LYS A 282 3.34 25.54 6.25
C LYS A 282 3.85 26.49 7.33
N THR A 283 3.18 26.56 8.48
CA THR A 283 3.61 27.38 9.62
C THR A 283 4.99 26.91 10.13
N LEU A 284 5.24 25.62 10.21
CA LEU A 284 6.51 25.07 10.67
C LEU A 284 7.68 25.36 9.72
N ALA A 285 7.41 25.51 8.44
CA ALA A 285 8.40 25.83 7.41
C ALA A 285 8.68 27.34 7.28
N MET A 286 7.87 28.20 7.91
CA MET A 286 8.05 29.67 7.84
C MET A 286 9.48 30.09 8.20
N GLY A 287 10.03 31.03 7.43
CA GLY A 287 11.41 31.52 7.58
C GLY A 287 12.47 30.53 7.07
N CYS A 288 12.10 29.55 6.26
CA CYS A 288 13.02 28.67 5.56
C CYS A 288 12.63 28.57 4.08
N ASP A 289 13.16 29.47 3.26
CA ASP A 289 12.79 29.63 1.85
C ASP A 289 13.23 28.43 0.99
N SER A 290 14.09 27.56 1.51
CA SER A 290 14.53 26.33 0.89
C SER A 290 13.56 25.12 1.11
N ILE A 291 12.39 25.34 1.73
CA ILE A 291 11.33 24.34 1.83
C ILE A 291 10.17 24.79 0.93
N ASP A 292 9.91 24.02 -0.12
CA ASP A 292 8.88 24.29 -1.09
C ASP A 292 7.76 23.25 -1.03
N PHE A 293 6.51 23.73 -1.02
CA PHE A 293 5.32 22.87 -1.04
C PHE A 293 4.70 22.87 -2.43
N ARG A 294 4.73 21.72 -3.08
CA ARG A 294 3.95 21.43 -4.28
C ARG A 294 2.67 20.73 -3.82
N TRP A 295 1.60 21.50 -3.69
CA TRP A 295 0.30 20.97 -3.27
C TRP A 295 -0.15 19.85 -4.20
N HIS A 296 -1.35 19.29 -4.00
CA HIS A 296 -1.82 18.14 -4.76
C HIS A 296 -1.57 18.29 -6.27
N LEU A 297 -0.64 17.48 -6.78
CA LEU A 297 -0.39 17.37 -8.21
C LEU A 297 -1.31 16.29 -8.78
N SER A 298 -2.38 16.70 -9.48
CA SER A 298 -3.33 15.80 -10.13
C SER A 298 -2.78 15.15 -11.41
N SER A 299 -1.76 15.75 -12.00
CA SER A 299 -1.12 15.28 -13.24
C SER A 299 0.04 14.33 -12.94
N THR A 300 0.02 13.15 -13.57
CA THR A 300 1.17 12.22 -13.57
C THR A 300 2.43 12.89 -14.10
N THR A 301 2.32 13.74 -15.12
CA THR A 301 3.46 14.45 -15.71
C THR A 301 4.07 15.45 -14.72
N ALA A 302 3.24 16.19 -13.98
CA ALA A 302 3.74 17.14 -12.98
C ALA A 302 4.47 16.40 -11.82
N LEU A 303 3.92 15.29 -11.35
CA LEU A 303 4.59 14.48 -10.33
C LEU A 303 5.88 13.83 -10.87
N ALA A 304 5.87 13.37 -12.11
CA ALA A 304 7.05 12.80 -12.77
C ALA A 304 8.19 13.82 -12.90
N TYR A 305 7.86 15.09 -13.17
CA TYR A 305 8.81 16.19 -13.19
C TYR A 305 9.54 16.34 -11.85
N GLU A 306 8.81 16.25 -10.72
CA GLU A 306 9.42 16.34 -9.39
C GLU A 306 10.38 15.16 -9.13
N PHE A 307 10.01 13.94 -9.50
CA PHE A 307 10.91 12.78 -9.41
C PHE A 307 12.14 12.95 -10.30
N ARG A 308 11.96 13.43 -11.56
CA ARG A 308 13.05 13.60 -12.52
C ARG A 308 14.08 14.62 -12.07
N ASN A 309 13.64 15.63 -11.33
CA ASN A 309 14.45 16.76 -10.88
C ASN A 309 14.89 16.66 -9.41
N ALA A 310 14.62 15.54 -8.74
CA ALA A 310 15.12 15.25 -7.40
C ALA A 310 16.50 14.59 -7.42
N ASP A 311 17.20 14.69 -6.28
CA ASP A 311 18.48 14.02 -6.01
C ASP A 311 18.36 12.87 -5.02
N ALA A 312 17.34 12.90 -4.16
CA ALA A 312 17.01 11.82 -3.25
C ALA A 312 15.54 11.92 -2.80
N LEU A 313 14.91 10.77 -2.56
CA LEU A 313 13.62 10.70 -1.89
C LEU A 313 13.83 10.63 -0.37
N VAL A 314 12.96 11.32 0.39
CA VAL A 314 12.98 11.30 1.87
C VAL A 314 11.63 10.86 2.41
N LEU A 315 11.66 9.90 3.34
CA LEU A 315 10.52 9.37 4.07
C LEU A 315 10.71 9.53 5.57
N SER A 316 9.73 10.10 6.25
CA SER A 316 9.72 10.28 7.71
C SER A 316 8.66 9.47 8.43
N SER A 317 7.82 8.72 7.71
CA SER A 317 6.87 7.79 8.32
C SER A 317 7.62 6.69 9.10
N TYR A 318 7.07 6.37 10.28
CA TYR A 318 7.67 5.38 11.17
C TYR A 318 6.59 4.50 11.77
N ARG A 319 6.75 3.19 11.66
CA ARG A 319 5.80 2.16 12.14
C ARG A 319 4.37 2.27 11.53
N PHE A 320 4.27 2.91 10.35
CA PHE A 320 2.98 3.18 9.70
C PHE A 320 2.81 2.43 8.39
N ASP A 321 3.72 2.59 7.43
CA ASP A 321 3.54 2.04 6.09
C ASP A 321 3.59 0.50 6.08
N SER A 322 2.72 -0.12 5.32
CA SER A 322 2.78 -1.55 4.99
C SER A 322 3.85 -1.81 3.93
N GLN A 323 3.83 -0.97 2.90
CA GLN A 323 4.84 -0.77 1.87
C GLN A 323 4.73 0.69 1.43
N ALA A 324 5.82 1.43 1.45
CA ALA A 324 5.86 2.79 0.92
C ALA A 324 6.03 2.72 -0.62
N LEU A 325 4.92 2.75 -1.38
CA LEU A 325 4.94 2.62 -2.85
C LEU A 325 5.84 3.68 -3.51
N VAL A 326 5.96 4.85 -2.90
CA VAL A 326 6.82 5.92 -3.38
C VAL A 326 8.30 5.52 -3.43
N ILE A 327 8.74 4.52 -2.66
CA ILE A 327 10.09 3.94 -2.76
C ILE A 327 10.27 3.28 -4.13
N ALA A 328 9.29 2.49 -4.59
CA ALA A 328 9.37 1.86 -5.91
C ALA A 328 9.38 2.91 -7.04
N GLU A 329 8.63 4.00 -6.89
CA GLU A 329 8.65 5.15 -7.80
C GLU A 329 10.04 5.82 -7.81
N ALA A 330 10.65 6.06 -6.64
CA ALA A 330 11.98 6.63 -6.51
C ALA A 330 13.08 5.74 -7.13
N VAL A 331 13.04 4.44 -6.84
CA VAL A 331 13.95 3.46 -7.47
C VAL A 331 13.82 3.49 -8.99
N SER A 332 12.57 3.57 -9.50
CA SER A 332 12.33 3.65 -10.94
C SER A 332 12.84 4.96 -11.56
N ALA A 333 12.99 6.02 -10.77
CA ALA A 333 13.61 7.29 -11.15
C ALA A 333 15.14 7.31 -10.95
N GLY A 334 15.73 6.23 -10.42
CA GLY A 334 17.15 6.16 -10.08
C GLY A 334 17.53 7.00 -8.87
N LEU A 335 16.60 7.27 -7.94
CA LEU A 335 16.84 8.10 -6.77
C LEU A 335 17.27 7.27 -5.56
N PRO A 336 18.32 7.68 -4.84
CA PRO A 336 18.57 7.20 -3.48
C PRO A 336 17.39 7.51 -2.57
N VAL A 337 17.18 6.65 -1.56
CA VAL A 337 16.09 6.81 -0.59
C VAL A 337 16.66 7.01 0.81
N MET A 338 16.22 8.06 1.52
CA MET A 338 16.41 8.21 2.97
C MET A 338 15.09 7.84 3.67
N TYR A 339 15.15 6.95 4.65
CA TYR A 339 13.99 6.47 5.39
C TYR A 339 14.37 6.16 6.84
N CYS A 340 13.35 5.98 7.71
CA CYS A 340 13.59 5.79 9.14
C CYS A 340 12.82 4.60 9.76
N ASP A 341 12.09 3.81 8.97
CA ASP A 341 11.41 2.60 9.42
C ASP A 341 12.13 1.36 8.88
N ASP A 342 12.87 0.67 9.74
CA ASP A 342 13.65 -0.53 9.43
C ASP A 342 12.81 -1.73 8.95
N ARG A 343 11.47 -1.70 9.14
CA ARG A 343 10.54 -2.72 8.62
C ARG A 343 10.32 -2.61 7.11
N LEU A 344 10.60 -1.44 6.52
CA LEU A 344 10.49 -1.22 5.09
C LEU A 344 11.70 -1.83 4.38
N THR A 345 11.54 -3.05 3.90
CA THR A 345 12.60 -3.82 3.23
C THR A 345 12.38 -3.95 1.72
N VAL A 346 11.23 -3.48 1.20
CA VAL A 346 10.90 -3.56 -0.23
C VAL A 346 11.42 -2.33 -0.96
N GLY A 347 12.26 -2.55 -1.96
CA GLY A 347 12.85 -1.49 -2.77
C GLY A 347 13.99 -0.72 -2.10
N VAL A 348 14.53 -1.25 -1.02
CA VAL A 348 15.68 -0.67 -0.31
C VAL A 348 16.77 -1.72 -0.06
N SER A 349 18.01 -1.28 -0.09
CA SER A 349 19.18 -2.04 0.33
C SER A 349 20.22 -1.09 0.92
N PRO A 350 21.22 -1.57 1.66
CA PRO A 350 22.30 -0.71 2.18
C PRO A 350 23.08 0.04 1.09
N ARG A 351 23.00 -0.43 -0.17
CA ARG A 351 23.67 0.20 -1.33
C ARG A 351 22.81 1.28 -1.99
N THR A 352 21.49 1.27 -1.80
CA THR A 352 20.54 2.13 -2.52
C THR A 352 19.77 3.07 -1.61
N ALA A 353 19.79 2.82 -0.31
CA ALA A 353 19.02 3.57 0.66
C ALA A 353 19.78 3.82 1.97
N LEU A 354 19.51 4.95 2.59
CA LEU A 354 20.05 5.36 3.88
C LEU A 354 18.98 5.22 4.95
N LEU A 355 19.13 4.24 5.83
CA LEU A 355 18.32 4.11 7.04
C LEU A 355 18.84 5.04 8.12
N THR A 356 17.96 5.87 8.69
CA THR A 356 18.25 6.77 9.81
C THR A 356 17.43 6.39 11.04
N GLY A 357 17.75 6.96 12.20
CA GLY A 357 16.82 6.95 13.33
C GLY A 357 15.58 7.82 13.04
N PRO A 358 14.47 7.57 13.75
CA PRO A 358 13.19 8.26 13.49
C PRO A 358 13.10 9.65 14.14
N ASP A 359 14.15 10.13 14.81
CA ASP A 359 14.20 11.42 15.46
C ASP A 359 14.81 12.52 14.59
N VAL A 360 14.60 13.78 15.00
CA VAL A 360 15.06 14.96 14.27
C VAL A 360 16.60 14.98 14.09
N ALA A 361 17.36 14.52 15.09
CA ALA A 361 18.83 14.59 15.04
C ALA A 361 19.39 13.57 14.06
N SER A 362 18.89 12.34 14.13
CA SER A 362 19.28 11.24 13.23
C SER A 362 18.91 11.56 11.78
N MET A 363 17.70 12.07 11.52
CA MET A 363 17.30 12.47 10.17
C MET A 363 18.11 13.67 9.65
N ALA A 364 18.46 14.65 10.53
CA ALA A 364 19.33 15.77 10.14
C ALA A 364 20.72 15.28 9.73
N GLN A 365 21.27 14.30 10.43
CA GLN A 365 22.53 13.67 10.03
C GLN A 365 22.37 12.93 8.69
N GLY A 366 21.25 12.27 8.44
CA GLY A 366 20.93 11.65 7.16
C GLY A 366 20.93 12.65 5.99
N PHE A 367 20.33 13.81 6.16
CA PHE A 367 20.41 14.90 5.16
C PHE A 367 21.85 15.31 4.87
N ARG A 368 22.70 15.46 5.91
CA ARG A 368 24.14 15.79 5.74
C ARG A 368 24.89 14.67 5.01
N THR A 369 24.60 13.41 5.36
CA THR A 369 25.19 12.25 4.69
C THR A 369 24.85 12.22 3.21
N LEU A 370 23.56 12.46 2.86
CA LEU A 370 23.13 12.54 1.46
C LEU A 370 23.53 13.85 0.77
N ALA A 371 24.13 14.81 1.46
CA ALA A 371 24.76 15.96 0.80
C ALA A 371 26.03 15.57 0.03
N ASP A 372 26.64 14.42 0.34
CA ASP A 372 27.78 13.87 -0.40
C ASP A 372 27.35 13.44 -1.82
N GLY A 373 27.84 14.13 -2.84
CA GLY A 373 27.53 13.87 -4.25
C GLY A 373 27.97 12.49 -4.75
N PRO A 374 29.23 12.10 -4.54
CA PRO A 374 29.74 10.76 -4.83
C PRO A 374 28.91 9.65 -4.22
N LEU A 375 28.53 9.76 -2.95
CA LEU A 375 27.66 8.78 -2.28
C LEU A 375 26.29 8.67 -2.98
N ARG A 376 25.62 9.80 -3.24
CA ARG A 376 24.34 9.79 -3.97
C ARG A 376 24.45 9.15 -5.34
N ALA A 377 25.51 9.48 -6.10
CA ALA A 377 25.73 8.90 -7.43
C ALA A 377 25.93 7.38 -7.35
N SER A 378 26.70 6.90 -6.38
CA SER A 378 26.88 5.46 -6.14
C SER A 378 25.57 4.76 -5.79
N MET A 379 24.76 5.36 -4.89
CA MET A 379 23.46 4.82 -4.49
C MET A 379 22.46 4.81 -5.67
N ALA A 380 22.45 5.87 -6.47
CA ALA A 380 21.61 5.98 -7.65
C ALA A 380 21.96 4.90 -8.70
N ALA A 381 23.26 4.67 -8.94
CA ALA A 381 23.71 3.61 -9.84
C ALA A 381 23.28 2.21 -9.36
N ALA A 382 23.37 1.95 -8.05
CA ALA A 382 22.96 0.68 -7.46
C ALA A 382 21.44 0.44 -7.53
N SER A 383 20.61 1.50 -7.64
CA SER A 383 19.14 1.38 -7.72
C SER A 383 18.68 0.54 -8.92
N ALA A 384 19.44 0.49 -9.98
CA ALA A 384 19.14 -0.34 -11.14
C ALA A 384 19.05 -1.84 -10.81
N GLU A 385 19.78 -2.31 -9.79
CA GLU A 385 19.77 -3.71 -9.34
C GLU A 385 18.42 -4.14 -8.74
N LEU A 386 17.65 -3.16 -8.20
CA LEU A 386 16.34 -3.42 -7.60
C LEU A 386 15.18 -3.40 -8.62
N MET A 387 15.42 -2.87 -9.81
CA MET A 387 14.37 -2.69 -10.83
C MET A 387 13.68 -3.99 -11.26
N PRO A 388 14.38 -5.14 -11.46
CA PRO A 388 13.71 -6.39 -11.83
C PRO A 388 12.71 -6.87 -10.79
N ASP A 389 13.05 -6.78 -9.48
CA ASP A 389 12.18 -7.21 -8.39
C ASP A 389 10.98 -6.28 -8.17
N LEU A 390 11.11 -5.01 -8.52
CA LEU A 390 10.07 -3.99 -8.46
C LEU A 390 9.31 -3.82 -9.78
N ALA A 391 9.63 -4.61 -10.82
CA ALA A 391 8.88 -4.58 -12.06
C ALA A 391 7.40 -4.94 -11.80
N PRO A 392 6.43 -4.18 -12.33
CA PRO A 392 5.01 -4.48 -12.10
C PRO A 392 4.61 -5.86 -12.62
N ALA A 393 5.24 -6.36 -13.68
CA ALA A 393 5.06 -7.73 -14.15
C ALA A 393 5.44 -8.76 -13.08
N ARG A 394 6.51 -8.51 -12.29
CA ARG A 394 6.92 -9.42 -11.21
C ARG A 394 5.88 -9.50 -10.09
N THR A 395 5.17 -8.40 -9.81
CA THR A 395 4.02 -8.41 -8.90
C THR A 395 2.92 -9.36 -9.40
N ALA A 396 2.57 -9.27 -10.69
CA ALA A 396 1.55 -10.13 -11.29
C ALA A 396 1.99 -11.61 -11.32
N GLU A 397 3.24 -11.89 -11.68
CA GLU A 397 3.80 -13.24 -11.64
C GLU A 397 3.69 -13.88 -10.25
N ARG A 398 4.03 -13.14 -9.19
CA ARG A 398 3.89 -13.61 -7.81
C ARG A 398 2.43 -13.89 -7.42
N TYR A 399 1.49 -13.09 -7.93
CA TYR A 399 0.07 -13.40 -7.75
C TYR A 399 -0.35 -14.65 -8.50
N VAL A 400 0.12 -14.84 -9.75
CA VAL A 400 -0.16 -16.06 -10.53
C VAL A 400 0.41 -17.30 -9.84
N GLU A 401 1.63 -17.22 -9.30
CA GLU A 401 2.23 -18.28 -8.47
C GLU A 401 1.31 -18.63 -7.28
N ALA A 402 0.82 -17.61 -6.54
CA ALA A 402 -0.08 -17.82 -5.42
C ALA A 402 -1.44 -18.42 -5.84
N TYR A 403 -2.02 -17.97 -6.95
CA TYR A 403 -3.28 -18.51 -7.47
C TYR A 403 -3.13 -19.98 -7.88
N THR A 404 -2.05 -20.30 -8.61
CA THR A 404 -1.79 -21.67 -9.07
C THR A 404 -1.63 -22.63 -7.91
N ASP A 405 -0.79 -22.27 -6.91
CA ASP A 405 -0.61 -23.06 -5.71
C ASP A 405 -1.94 -23.29 -4.95
N LEU A 406 -2.79 -22.27 -4.85
CA LEU A 406 -4.09 -22.41 -4.20
C LEU A 406 -5.06 -23.31 -4.95
N ILE A 407 -5.10 -23.23 -6.28
CA ILE A 407 -5.94 -24.06 -7.13
C ILE A 407 -5.52 -25.54 -7.00
N GLU A 408 -4.21 -25.82 -7.06
CA GLU A 408 -3.65 -27.16 -6.89
C GLU A 408 -3.95 -27.74 -5.50
N ARG A 409 -3.73 -26.96 -4.44
CA ARG A 409 -4.05 -27.40 -3.06
C ARG A 409 -5.53 -27.69 -2.86
N LYS A 410 -6.41 -26.96 -3.55
CA LYS A 410 -7.85 -27.20 -3.44
C LYS A 410 -8.27 -28.45 -4.20
N ALA A 411 -7.71 -28.68 -5.37
CA ALA A 411 -7.93 -29.89 -6.16
C ALA A 411 -7.48 -31.17 -5.44
N THR A 412 -6.42 -31.11 -4.61
CA THR A 412 -5.93 -32.27 -3.83
C THR A 412 -6.70 -32.55 -2.55
N ARG A 413 -7.58 -31.62 -2.11
CA ARG A 413 -8.40 -31.76 -0.89
C ARG A 413 -9.85 -32.13 -1.13
N GLY A 414 -10.31 -32.05 -2.36
CA GLY A 414 -11.66 -32.41 -2.80
C GLY A 414 -11.71 -33.78 -3.42
#